data_523eba8c59da26f505b7e399d147d640
#
_entry.id   523eba8c59da26f505b7e399d147d640
#
_cell.length_a   1.000
_cell.length_b   1.000
_cell.length_c   1.000
_cell.angle_alpha   90.00
_cell.angle_beta   90.00
_cell.angle_gamma   90.00
#
_symmetry.space_group_name_H-M   'P 1'
#
loop_
_entity.id
_entity.type
_entity.pdbx_description
1 polymer ?
#
loop_
_entity_poly.entity_id
_entity_poly.type
_entity_poly.pdbx_seq_one_letter_code
_entity_poly.pdbx_strand_id
1 'polypeptide(L)'
;MTEPAIRLEGVRKSFGRLEVLRGIDLTVVPHEVICLIGASGSGKSTMLRCINLLEEVDAGRILLGAQDITAPDADVNAVRRRIGIVFQSFNLFPHMTVLRNVTLAPTRVLGTARGVADAEGRELLERFGLADKAEEYPDRLSGGQQQRVAIVRALAMRPEIMLLDEVTSALDPELVAEVLEVIRELAVGGMTMLIATHEMGFAKDIANRVCFLDEGVILEEGPPAQIFSEPREERTKRFLQRIVDAGRL
;
A
#
# COMPACT_ATOMS: atom_id res chain seq x y z
N MET A 1 -17.26 18.09 -8.71
CA MET A 1 -16.68 16.73 -8.72
C MET A 1 -15.29 16.84 -8.11
N THR A 2 -14.98 16.08 -7.07
CA THR A 2 -13.65 16.10 -6.43
C THR A 2 -12.61 15.55 -7.41
N GLU A 3 -11.47 16.21 -7.54
CA GLU A 3 -10.37 15.75 -8.39
C GLU A 3 -9.85 14.40 -7.84
N PRO A 4 -9.64 13.38 -8.69
CA PRO A 4 -9.10 12.10 -8.27
C PRO A 4 -7.71 12.24 -7.64
N ALA A 5 -7.42 11.48 -6.58
CA ALA A 5 -6.08 11.39 -6.01
C ALA A 5 -5.14 10.63 -6.97
N ILE A 6 -5.60 9.48 -7.50
CA ILE A 6 -4.91 8.71 -8.54
C ILE A 6 -5.91 8.30 -9.62
N ARG A 7 -5.46 8.26 -10.88
CA ARG A 7 -6.20 7.66 -11.98
C ARG A 7 -5.27 6.88 -12.90
N LEU A 8 -5.61 5.62 -13.11
CA LEU A 8 -4.97 4.73 -14.08
C LEU A 8 -5.87 4.67 -15.32
N GLU A 9 -5.29 4.79 -16.49
CA GLU A 9 -6.00 4.75 -17.78
C GLU A 9 -5.32 3.76 -18.72
N GLY A 10 -5.93 2.59 -18.90
CA GLY A 10 -5.46 1.54 -19.79
C GLY A 10 -4.05 1.03 -19.48
N VAL A 11 -3.65 0.99 -18.22
CA VAL A 11 -2.28 0.66 -17.80
C VAL A 11 -1.93 -0.78 -18.13
N ARG A 12 -0.83 -0.98 -18.90
CA ARG A 12 -0.28 -2.28 -19.28
C ARG A 12 1.15 -2.43 -18.81
N LYS A 13 1.50 -3.65 -18.40
CA LYS A 13 2.86 -4.01 -18.00
C LYS A 13 3.17 -5.46 -18.32
N SER A 14 4.33 -5.67 -18.95
CA SER A 14 4.85 -7.01 -19.28
C SER A 14 6.25 -7.21 -18.72
N PHE A 15 6.59 -8.45 -18.41
CA PHE A 15 7.94 -8.88 -18.09
C PHE A 15 8.36 -9.94 -19.12
N GLY A 16 9.17 -9.53 -20.08
CA GLY A 16 9.49 -10.35 -21.23
C GLY A 16 8.24 -10.67 -22.06
N ARG A 17 7.84 -11.94 -22.13
CA ARG A 17 6.65 -12.38 -22.88
C ARG A 17 5.37 -12.46 -22.01
N LEU A 18 5.50 -12.27 -20.71
CA LEU A 18 4.37 -12.36 -19.78
C LEU A 18 3.74 -10.98 -19.59
N GLU A 19 2.55 -10.76 -20.10
CA GLU A 19 1.74 -9.58 -19.84
C GLU A 19 1.05 -9.75 -18.47
N VAL A 20 1.44 -8.92 -17.50
CA VAL A 20 0.98 -8.99 -16.11
C VAL A 20 -0.17 -8.02 -15.85
N LEU A 21 -0.13 -6.81 -16.42
CA LEU A 21 -1.25 -5.87 -16.42
C LEU A 21 -1.76 -5.69 -17.84
N ARG A 22 -3.06 -5.87 -18.03
CA ARG A 22 -3.69 -5.98 -19.34
C ARG A 22 -4.69 -4.87 -19.65
N GLY A 23 -4.35 -3.63 -19.26
CA GLY A 23 -5.24 -2.48 -19.43
C GLY A 23 -6.06 -2.22 -18.18
N ILE A 24 -5.38 -1.79 -17.11
CA ILE A 24 -6.02 -1.42 -15.84
C ILE A 24 -6.56 -0.01 -15.94
N ASP A 25 -7.85 0.14 -15.68
CA ASP A 25 -8.53 1.40 -15.44
C ASP A 25 -8.95 1.44 -13.96
N LEU A 26 -8.54 2.48 -13.24
CA LEU A 26 -8.91 2.68 -11.84
C LEU A 26 -8.88 4.17 -11.50
N THR A 27 -9.89 4.65 -10.79
CA THR A 27 -9.93 5.99 -10.23
C THR A 27 -10.01 5.90 -8.71
N VAL A 28 -9.11 6.57 -8.00
CA VAL A 28 -9.08 6.67 -6.53
C VAL A 28 -9.39 8.11 -6.16
N VAL A 29 -10.36 8.33 -5.28
CA VAL A 29 -10.66 9.67 -4.77
C VAL A 29 -9.93 9.95 -3.46
N PRO A 30 -9.69 11.22 -3.08
CA PRO A 30 -9.10 11.54 -1.79
C PRO A 30 -9.88 10.92 -0.63
N HIS A 31 -9.14 10.42 0.36
CA HIS A 31 -9.66 9.76 1.56
C HIS A 31 -10.35 8.41 1.32
N GLU A 32 -10.20 7.84 0.12
CA GLU A 32 -10.72 6.52 -0.21
C GLU A 32 -9.71 5.43 0.17
N VAL A 33 -10.22 4.36 0.78
CA VAL A 33 -9.47 3.11 1.01
C VAL A 33 -9.95 2.06 0.03
N ILE A 34 -9.07 1.65 -0.88
CA ILE A 34 -9.33 0.58 -1.84
C ILE A 34 -8.53 -0.65 -1.45
N CYS A 35 -9.21 -1.79 -1.27
CA CYS A 35 -8.56 -3.07 -1.11
C CYS A 35 -8.51 -3.83 -2.45
N LEU A 36 -7.30 -4.23 -2.84
CA LEU A 36 -7.01 -5.05 -4.00
C LEU A 36 -6.94 -6.51 -3.55
N ILE A 37 -7.88 -7.33 -4.00
CA ILE A 37 -7.91 -8.77 -3.72
C ILE A 37 -7.73 -9.57 -5.01
N GLY A 38 -7.37 -10.83 -4.90
CA GLY A 38 -7.15 -11.71 -6.04
C GLY A 38 -6.06 -12.74 -5.78
N ALA A 39 -5.97 -13.72 -6.65
CA ALA A 39 -4.98 -14.79 -6.55
C ALA A 39 -3.53 -14.25 -6.58
N SER A 40 -2.58 -15.04 -6.07
CA SER A 40 -1.16 -14.74 -6.25
C SER A 40 -0.84 -14.68 -7.75
N GLY A 41 -0.05 -13.67 -8.15
CA GLY A 41 0.27 -13.44 -9.56
C GLY A 41 -0.80 -12.71 -10.38
N SER A 42 -1.92 -12.27 -9.78
CA SER A 42 -2.96 -11.51 -10.51
C SER A 42 -2.55 -10.10 -10.94
N GLY A 43 -1.42 -9.57 -10.46
CA GLY A 43 -0.89 -8.25 -10.83
C GLY A 43 -0.97 -7.19 -9.74
N LYS A 44 -1.51 -7.47 -8.54
CA LYS A 44 -1.69 -6.50 -7.44
C LYS A 44 -0.39 -5.72 -7.11
N SER A 45 0.67 -6.42 -6.76
CA SER A 45 1.97 -5.81 -6.42
C SER A 45 2.58 -5.05 -7.60
N THR A 46 2.43 -5.59 -8.82
CA THR A 46 2.91 -4.92 -10.04
C THR A 46 2.17 -3.59 -10.25
N MET A 47 0.85 -3.57 -10.05
CA MET A 47 0.05 -2.35 -10.14
C MET A 47 0.51 -1.30 -9.12
N LEU A 48 0.70 -1.68 -7.86
CA LEU A 48 1.22 -0.76 -6.82
C LEU A 48 2.62 -0.22 -7.17
N ARG A 49 3.49 -1.06 -7.72
CA ARG A 49 4.84 -0.64 -8.15
C ARG A 49 4.81 0.29 -9.36
N CYS A 50 3.88 0.10 -10.31
CA CYS A 50 3.68 1.03 -11.41
C CYS A 50 3.19 2.40 -10.90
N ILE A 51 2.27 2.43 -9.93
CA ILE A 51 1.78 3.68 -9.33
C ILE A 51 2.90 4.47 -8.64
N ASN A 52 3.84 3.79 -7.98
CA ASN A 52 5.00 4.45 -7.36
C ASN A 52 6.21 4.58 -8.31
N LEU A 53 6.02 4.32 -9.60
CA LEU A 53 7.07 4.38 -10.63
C LEU A 53 8.31 3.52 -10.32
N LEU A 54 8.17 2.45 -9.50
CA LEU A 54 9.19 1.42 -9.32
C LEU A 54 9.26 0.48 -10.52
N GLU A 55 8.15 0.35 -11.23
CA GLU A 55 8.04 -0.32 -12.52
C GLU A 55 7.48 0.68 -13.54
N GLU A 56 8.13 0.78 -14.69
CA GLU A 56 7.63 1.59 -15.80
C GLU A 56 6.44 0.88 -16.48
N VAL A 57 5.42 1.64 -16.88
CA VAL A 57 4.31 1.10 -17.66
C VAL A 57 4.72 0.93 -19.12
N ASP A 58 4.23 -0.11 -19.78
CA ASP A 58 4.50 -0.33 -21.21
C ASP A 58 3.50 0.42 -22.10
N ALA A 59 2.29 0.67 -21.58
CA ALA A 59 1.25 1.47 -22.24
C ALA A 59 0.22 1.97 -21.22
N GLY A 60 -0.62 2.91 -21.64
CA GLY A 60 -1.53 3.63 -20.77
C GLY A 60 -0.85 4.76 -20.02
N ARG A 61 -1.52 5.34 -19.04
CA ARG A 61 -0.96 6.41 -18.22
C ARG A 61 -1.50 6.37 -16.80
N ILE A 62 -0.75 7.01 -15.89
CA ILE A 62 -1.12 7.18 -14.48
C ILE A 62 -1.07 8.67 -14.16
N LEU A 63 -2.16 9.18 -13.60
CA LEU A 63 -2.26 10.56 -13.16
C LEU A 63 -2.29 10.62 -11.63
N LEU A 64 -1.54 11.55 -11.05
CA LEU A 64 -1.56 11.92 -9.64
C LEU A 64 -2.16 13.33 -9.53
N GLY A 65 -3.42 13.42 -9.14
CA GLY A 65 -4.22 14.61 -9.39
C GLY A 65 -4.35 14.87 -10.91
N ALA A 66 -4.02 16.08 -11.35
CA ALA A 66 -3.99 16.44 -12.78
C ALA A 66 -2.66 16.08 -13.48
N GLN A 67 -1.62 15.69 -12.74
CA GLN A 67 -0.29 15.44 -13.29
C GLN A 67 -0.18 14.03 -13.87
N ASP A 68 0.17 13.90 -15.16
CA ASP A 68 0.60 12.61 -15.73
C ASP A 68 2.00 12.28 -15.21
N ILE A 69 2.07 11.26 -14.35
CA ILE A 69 3.33 10.82 -13.72
C ILE A 69 4.11 9.81 -14.57
N THR A 70 3.52 9.34 -15.67
CA THR A 70 4.14 8.43 -16.63
C THR A 70 4.73 9.15 -17.85
N ALA A 71 4.58 10.47 -17.90
CA ALA A 71 5.18 11.30 -18.95
C ALA A 71 6.72 11.20 -18.88
N PRO A 72 7.43 11.26 -20.03
CA PRO A 72 8.90 11.11 -20.08
C PRO A 72 9.68 12.15 -19.28
N ASP A 73 9.08 13.31 -19.02
CA ASP A 73 9.65 14.43 -18.27
C ASP A 73 9.18 14.47 -16.79
N ALA A 74 8.47 13.46 -16.33
CA ALA A 74 7.98 13.39 -14.94
C ALA A 74 9.15 13.31 -13.92
N ASP A 75 9.13 14.16 -12.91
CA ASP A 75 10.07 14.07 -11.77
C ASP A 75 9.67 12.91 -10.85
N VAL A 76 10.28 11.75 -11.08
CA VAL A 76 10.08 10.52 -10.30
C VAL A 76 10.27 10.76 -8.79
N ASN A 77 11.25 11.60 -8.41
CA ASN A 77 11.52 11.87 -7.00
C ASN A 77 10.43 12.75 -6.38
N ALA A 78 9.89 13.71 -7.14
CA ALA A 78 8.74 14.50 -6.70
C ALA A 78 7.50 13.63 -6.50
N VAL A 79 7.23 12.69 -7.43
CA VAL A 79 6.13 11.73 -7.30
C VAL A 79 6.30 10.85 -6.07
N ARG A 80 7.48 10.24 -5.88
CA ARG A 80 7.76 9.34 -4.74
C ARG A 80 7.74 10.04 -3.38
N ARG A 81 7.87 11.36 -3.34
CA ARG A 81 7.65 12.12 -2.09
C ARG A 81 6.18 12.18 -1.69
N ARG A 82 5.27 12.15 -2.68
CA ARG A 82 3.81 12.23 -2.47
C ARG A 82 3.16 10.87 -2.25
N ILE A 83 3.82 9.78 -2.63
CA ILE A 83 3.30 8.41 -2.55
C ILE A 83 4.18 7.57 -1.64
N GLY A 84 3.69 7.21 -0.46
CA GLY A 84 4.33 6.24 0.41
C GLY A 84 4.06 4.82 -0.06
N ILE A 85 5.06 3.93 0.05
CA ILE A 85 4.87 2.50 -0.22
C ILE A 85 5.48 1.66 0.90
N VAL A 86 4.75 0.63 1.31
CA VAL A 86 5.19 -0.37 2.29
C VAL A 86 5.07 -1.74 1.64
N PHE A 87 6.12 -2.52 1.72
CA PHE A 87 6.22 -3.84 1.08
C PHE A 87 5.95 -4.98 2.06
N GLN A 88 5.71 -6.15 1.53
CA GLN A 88 5.62 -7.40 2.27
C GLN A 88 6.86 -7.66 3.13
N SER A 89 8.05 -7.43 2.56
CA SER A 89 9.31 -7.42 3.31
C SER A 89 9.52 -6.04 3.92
N PHE A 90 9.93 -5.96 5.16
CA PHE A 90 10.03 -4.71 5.93
C PHE A 90 11.01 -3.70 5.32
N ASN A 91 12.05 -4.19 4.65
CA ASN A 91 13.08 -3.39 3.94
C ASN A 91 13.71 -2.29 4.82
N LEU A 92 13.87 -2.58 6.12
CA LEU A 92 14.57 -1.69 7.03
C LEU A 92 16.07 -1.76 6.78
N PHE A 93 16.76 -0.64 6.98
CA PHE A 93 18.21 -0.57 6.93
C PHE A 93 18.78 -1.23 8.19
N PRO A 94 19.42 -2.42 8.10
CA PRO A 94 19.79 -3.21 9.29
C PRO A 94 20.90 -2.56 10.13
N HIS A 95 21.69 -1.68 9.52
CA HIS A 95 22.80 -0.95 10.14
C HIS A 95 22.38 0.40 10.75
N MET A 96 21.10 0.70 10.78
CA MET A 96 20.52 1.93 11.33
C MET A 96 19.55 1.61 12.45
N THR A 97 19.47 2.45 13.46
CA THR A 97 18.43 2.36 14.50
C THR A 97 17.04 2.59 13.89
N VAL A 98 16.00 2.23 14.63
CA VAL A 98 14.59 2.47 14.26
C VAL A 98 14.37 3.96 13.97
N LEU A 99 14.76 4.84 14.89
CA LEU A 99 14.64 6.29 14.69
C LEU A 99 15.37 6.74 13.42
N ARG A 100 16.57 6.21 13.17
CA ARG A 100 17.33 6.58 11.98
C ARG A 100 16.70 6.07 10.69
N ASN A 101 16.06 4.89 10.69
CA ASN A 101 15.24 4.39 9.58
C ASN A 101 14.10 5.34 9.25
N VAL A 102 13.42 5.87 10.26
CA VAL A 102 12.28 6.79 10.11
C VAL A 102 12.73 8.16 9.62
N THR A 103 13.82 8.70 10.16
CA THR A 103 14.23 10.11 9.95
C THR A 103 15.19 10.32 8.79
N LEU A 104 15.67 9.25 8.15
CA LEU A 104 16.62 9.32 7.03
C LEU A 104 16.04 10.10 5.85
N ALA A 105 14.86 9.70 5.38
CA ALA A 105 14.23 10.29 4.20
C ALA A 105 13.79 11.74 4.45
N PRO A 106 13.09 12.11 5.54
CA PRO A 106 12.83 13.51 5.87
C PRO A 106 14.08 14.38 5.87
N THR A 107 15.18 13.89 6.46
CA THR A 107 16.43 14.66 6.52
C THR A 107 17.10 14.80 5.15
N ARG A 108 17.12 13.73 4.34
CA ARG A 108 17.88 13.72 3.08
C ARG A 108 17.10 14.24 1.89
N VAL A 109 15.78 14.01 1.87
CA VAL A 109 14.92 14.29 0.72
C VAL A 109 14.15 15.60 0.92
N LEU A 110 13.60 15.82 2.14
CA LEU A 110 12.85 17.04 2.44
C LEU A 110 13.76 18.17 2.98
N GLY A 111 15.01 17.87 3.33
CA GLY A 111 15.93 18.86 3.91
C GLY A 111 15.58 19.27 5.35
N THR A 112 14.73 18.47 6.02
CA THR A 112 14.33 18.73 7.41
C THR A 112 15.55 18.69 8.32
N ALA A 113 15.71 19.70 9.18
CA ALA A 113 16.80 19.72 10.15
C ALA A 113 16.75 18.48 11.05
N ARG A 114 17.91 17.86 11.32
CA ARG A 114 17.98 16.57 12.01
C ARG A 114 17.22 16.56 13.33
N GLY A 115 17.38 17.60 14.17
CA GLY A 115 16.69 17.68 15.46
C GLY A 115 15.16 17.72 15.33
N VAL A 116 14.64 18.37 14.26
CA VAL A 116 13.20 18.42 13.95
C VAL A 116 12.73 17.04 13.47
N ALA A 117 13.46 16.43 12.53
CA ALA A 117 13.13 15.10 12.04
C ALA A 117 13.17 14.04 13.15
N ASP A 118 14.15 14.12 14.06
CA ASP A 118 14.26 13.19 15.20
C ASP A 118 13.09 13.39 16.20
N ALA A 119 12.64 14.62 16.45
CA ALA A 119 11.47 14.89 17.28
C ALA A 119 10.19 14.36 16.66
N GLU A 120 9.90 14.72 15.41
CA GLU A 120 8.73 14.22 14.66
C GLU A 120 8.74 12.68 14.51
N GLY A 121 9.93 12.10 14.29
CA GLY A 121 10.10 10.65 14.22
C GLY A 121 9.76 9.94 15.53
N ARG A 122 10.14 10.52 16.69
CA ARG A 122 9.78 10.00 18.02
C ARG A 122 8.29 10.11 18.29
N GLU A 123 7.65 11.20 17.93
CA GLU A 123 6.19 11.37 18.05
C GLU A 123 5.44 10.32 17.22
N LEU A 124 5.89 10.06 15.99
CA LEU A 124 5.31 9.02 15.16
C LEU A 124 5.54 7.63 15.77
N LEU A 125 6.74 7.32 16.26
CA LEU A 125 7.03 6.05 16.91
C LEU A 125 6.19 5.85 18.18
N GLU A 126 6.00 6.89 18.98
CA GLU A 126 5.14 6.88 20.16
C GLU A 126 3.68 6.58 19.79
N ARG A 127 3.14 7.30 18.79
CA ARG A 127 1.78 7.10 18.30
C ARG A 127 1.51 5.64 17.89
N PHE A 128 2.49 4.96 17.33
CA PHE A 128 2.36 3.57 16.88
C PHE A 128 2.96 2.53 17.84
N GLY A 129 3.14 2.91 19.13
CA GLY A 129 3.54 1.99 20.20
C GLY A 129 4.98 1.49 20.08
N LEU A 130 5.90 2.31 19.55
CA LEU A 130 7.31 1.97 19.32
C LEU A 130 8.28 2.95 19.99
N ALA A 131 7.83 3.75 20.97
CA ALA A 131 8.64 4.77 21.62
C ALA A 131 9.92 4.18 22.26
N ASP A 132 9.78 3.04 22.94
CA ASP A 132 10.87 2.31 23.61
C ASP A 132 11.84 1.62 22.65
N LYS A 133 11.49 1.56 21.35
CA LYS A 133 12.28 0.91 20.30
C LYS A 133 13.11 1.88 19.45
N ALA A 134 13.00 3.19 19.69
CA ALA A 134 13.62 4.21 18.85
C ALA A 134 15.14 4.02 18.64
N GLU A 135 15.86 3.58 19.66
CA GLU A 135 17.31 3.35 19.61
C GLU A 135 17.71 1.90 19.30
N GLU A 136 16.72 1.00 19.18
CA GLU A 136 16.99 -0.38 18.81
C GLU A 136 17.28 -0.54 17.31
N TYR A 137 17.92 -1.66 16.97
CA TYR A 137 18.18 -2.06 15.58
C TYR A 137 17.12 -3.04 15.10
N PRO A 138 16.87 -3.14 13.76
CA PRO A 138 15.82 -4.00 13.21
C PRO A 138 15.89 -5.46 13.63
N ASP A 139 17.08 -6.03 13.85
CA ASP A 139 17.31 -7.40 14.27
C ASP A 139 16.82 -7.72 15.71
N ARG A 140 16.55 -6.67 16.50
CA ARG A 140 16.00 -6.79 17.87
C ARG A 140 14.49 -6.60 17.93
N LEU A 141 13.82 -6.49 16.79
CA LEU A 141 12.39 -6.28 16.68
C LEU A 141 11.67 -7.54 16.22
N SER A 142 10.46 -7.76 16.74
CA SER A 142 9.55 -8.75 16.15
C SER A 142 9.16 -8.37 14.73
N GLY A 143 8.67 -9.31 13.93
CA GLY A 143 8.19 -9.04 12.56
C GLY A 143 7.12 -7.94 12.53
N GLY A 144 6.14 -7.98 13.44
CA GLY A 144 5.10 -6.96 13.55
C GLY A 144 5.65 -5.58 13.92
N GLN A 145 6.64 -5.51 14.81
CA GLN A 145 7.34 -4.26 15.14
C GLN A 145 8.10 -3.72 13.93
N GLN A 146 8.83 -4.58 13.19
CA GLN A 146 9.53 -4.18 11.97
C GLN A 146 8.57 -3.63 10.93
N GLN A 147 7.40 -4.26 10.76
CA GLN A 147 6.39 -3.79 9.81
C GLN A 147 5.78 -2.46 10.24
N ARG A 148 5.49 -2.28 11.53
CA ARG A 148 5.03 -0.98 12.05
C ARG A 148 6.10 0.12 11.84
N VAL A 149 7.38 -0.16 12.04
CA VAL A 149 8.48 0.77 11.71
C VAL A 149 8.50 1.10 10.21
N ALA A 150 8.27 0.13 9.32
CA ALA A 150 8.21 0.38 7.88
C ALA A 150 7.04 1.31 7.50
N ILE A 151 5.87 1.15 8.14
CA ILE A 151 4.72 2.05 7.98
C ILE A 151 5.07 3.44 8.49
N VAL A 152 5.61 3.56 9.71
CA VAL A 152 6.03 4.84 10.31
C VAL A 152 7.06 5.56 9.45
N ARG A 153 8.03 4.83 8.89
CA ARG A 153 9.02 5.37 7.95
C ARG A 153 8.37 5.97 6.71
N ALA A 154 7.36 5.32 6.14
CA ALA A 154 6.63 5.85 5.00
C ALA A 154 5.81 7.10 5.38
N LEU A 155 5.16 7.10 6.54
CA LEU A 155 4.39 8.24 7.07
C LEU A 155 5.23 9.46 7.40
N ALA A 156 6.50 9.26 7.81
CA ALA A 156 7.43 10.35 8.11
C ALA A 156 7.70 11.28 6.91
N MET A 157 7.44 10.81 5.70
CA MET A 157 7.49 11.62 4.47
C MET A 157 6.22 12.45 4.24
N ARG A 158 5.19 12.30 5.08
CA ARG A 158 3.87 12.95 4.96
C ARG A 158 3.23 12.74 3.57
N PRO A 159 3.10 11.49 3.12
CA PRO A 159 2.58 11.20 1.79
C PRO A 159 1.10 11.56 1.69
N GLU A 160 0.64 11.89 0.48
CA GLU A 160 -0.77 12.09 0.15
C GLU A 160 -1.51 10.75 0.04
N ILE A 161 -0.78 9.70 -0.34
CA ILE A 161 -1.32 8.38 -0.63
C ILE A 161 -0.37 7.31 -0.09
N MET A 162 -0.93 6.26 0.51
CA MET A 162 -0.19 5.08 0.96
C MET A 162 -0.53 3.86 0.13
N LEU A 163 0.48 3.18 -0.36
CA LEU A 163 0.40 1.89 -1.05
C LEU A 163 0.90 0.82 -0.10
N LEU A 164 0.06 -0.18 0.20
CA LEU A 164 0.40 -1.27 1.12
C LEU A 164 0.38 -2.59 0.35
N ASP A 165 1.55 -3.20 0.15
CA ASP A 165 1.72 -4.42 -0.64
C ASP A 165 1.87 -5.64 0.26
N GLU A 166 0.76 -6.33 0.56
CA GLU A 166 0.68 -7.58 1.34
C GLU A 166 1.45 -7.51 2.68
N VAL A 167 1.28 -6.40 3.40
CA VAL A 167 2.08 -6.04 4.58
C VAL A 167 1.94 -6.98 5.78
N THR A 168 1.01 -7.93 5.76
CA THR A 168 0.84 -8.96 6.81
C THR A 168 1.37 -10.33 6.42
N SER A 169 1.65 -10.57 5.13
CA SER A 169 1.94 -11.91 4.60
C SER A 169 3.25 -12.55 5.12
N ALA A 170 4.17 -11.73 5.67
CA ALA A 170 5.43 -12.20 6.25
C ALA A 170 5.38 -12.31 7.79
N LEU A 171 4.20 -12.16 8.39
CA LEU A 171 4.01 -12.13 9.84
C LEU A 171 3.38 -13.39 10.38
N ASP A 172 3.74 -13.74 11.63
CA ASP A 172 3.00 -14.72 12.41
C ASP A 172 1.58 -14.23 12.67
N PRO A 173 0.56 -15.11 12.68
CA PRO A 173 -0.85 -14.73 12.85
C PRO A 173 -1.13 -13.85 14.07
N GLU A 174 -0.40 -14.05 15.17
CA GLU A 174 -0.55 -13.25 16.40
C GLU A 174 -0.13 -11.79 16.21
N LEU A 175 0.80 -11.50 15.28
CA LEU A 175 1.32 -10.16 14.99
C LEU A 175 0.52 -9.43 13.92
N VAL A 176 -0.30 -10.13 13.14
CA VAL A 176 -1.13 -9.57 12.07
C VAL A 176 -2.07 -8.50 12.62
N ALA A 177 -2.76 -8.81 13.74
CA ALA A 177 -3.74 -7.90 14.33
C ALA A 177 -3.15 -6.54 14.70
N GLU A 178 -1.93 -6.47 15.21
CA GLU A 178 -1.26 -5.23 15.59
C GLU A 178 -0.98 -4.32 14.37
N VAL A 179 -0.59 -4.92 13.24
CA VAL A 179 -0.34 -4.18 12.00
C VAL A 179 -1.64 -3.70 11.37
N LEU A 180 -2.67 -4.54 11.37
CA LEU A 180 -3.99 -4.18 10.83
C LEU A 180 -4.63 -3.04 11.63
N GLU A 181 -4.41 -2.98 12.94
CA GLU A 181 -4.92 -1.88 13.77
C GLU A 181 -4.28 -0.53 13.39
N VAL A 182 -2.97 -0.51 13.13
CA VAL A 182 -2.28 0.68 12.62
C VAL A 182 -2.91 1.15 11.29
N ILE A 183 -3.19 0.22 10.37
CA ILE A 183 -3.79 0.58 9.08
C ILE A 183 -5.23 1.07 9.27
N ARG A 184 -5.98 0.49 10.20
CA ARG A 184 -7.34 0.97 10.56
C ARG A 184 -7.30 2.39 11.11
N GLU A 185 -6.35 2.70 11.99
CA GLU A 185 -6.14 4.06 12.50
C GLU A 185 -5.88 5.06 11.37
N LEU A 186 -5.06 4.69 10.38
CA LEU A 186 -4.78 5.53 9.22
C LEU A 186 -6.03 5.75 8.34
N ALA A 187 -6.85 4.70 8.15
CA ALA A 187 -8.11 4.78 7.42
C ALA A 187 -9.09 5.75 8.10
N VAL A 188 -9.28 5.62 9.42
CA VAL A 188 -10.12 6.53 10.23
C VAL A 188 -9.57 7.96 10.18
N GLY A 189 -8.25 8.12 10.15
CA GLY A 189 -7.58 9.41 9.98
C GLY A 189 -7.71 10.04 8.60
N GLY A 190 -8.40 9.39 7.66
CA GLY A 190 -8.67 9.91 6.31
C GLY A 190 -7.50 9.75 5.34
N MET A 191 -6.56 8.84 5.60
CA MET A 191 -5.48 8.54 4.65
C MET A 191 -6.04 7.88 3.39
N THR A 192 -5.65 8.38 2.22
CA THR A 192 -5.95 7.70 0.95
C THR A 192 -5.06 6.48 0.79
N MET A 193 -5.63 5.29 0.60
CA MET A 193 -4.85 4.05 0.58
C MET A 193 -5.29 3.09 -0.53
N LEU A 194 -4.28 2.44 -1.16
CA LEU A 194 -4.48 1.22 -1.93
C LEU A 194 -3.75 0.07 -1.24
N ILE A 195 -4.49 -0.97 -0.89
CA ILE A 195 -4.03 -2.08 -0.05
C ILE A 195 -4.18 -3.39 -0.80
N ALA A 196 -3.08 -4.00 -1.23
CA ALA A 196 -3.09 -5.39 -1.65
C ALA A 196 -3.07 -6.29 -0.41
N THR A 197 -4.07 -7.15 -0.25
CA THR A 197 -4.21 -7.97 0.96
C THR A 197 -4.85 -9.33 0.68
N HIS A 198 -4.52 -10.28 1.55
CA HIS A 198 -5.18 -11.58 1.68
C HIS A 198 -6.08 -11.67 2.93
N GLU A 199 -6.14 -10.60 3.72
CA GLU A 199 -6.97 -10.48 4.92
C GLU A 199 -8.39 -10.03 4.53
N MET A 200 -9.26 -10.98 4.16
CA MET A 200 -10.59 -10.65 3.62
C MET A 200 -11.52 -10.01 4.65
N GLY A 201 -11.49 -10.48 5.91
CA GLY A 201 -12.24 -9.86 7.00
C GLY A 201 -11.86 -8.40 7.20
N PHE A 202 -10.55 -8.11 7.20
CA PHE A 202 -10.04 -6.74 7.29
C PHE A 202 -10.47 -5.88 6.10
N ALA A 203 -10.34 -6.41 4.86
CA ALA A 203 -10.76 -5.69 3.66
C ALA A 203 -12.27 -5.36 3.70
N LYS A 204 -13.09 -6.28 4.21
CA LYS A 204 -14.53 -6.07 4.39
C LYS A 204 -14.84 -4.94 5.37
N ASP A 205 -14.04 -4.80 6.43
CA ASP A 205 -14.29 -3.86 7.52
C ASP A 205 -13.85 -2.43 7.17
N ILE A 206 -12.71 -2.26 6.46
CA ILE A 206 -12.11 -0.94 6.29
C ILE A 206 -12.25 -0.34 4.90
N ALA A 207 -12.47 -1.16 3.86
CA ALA A 207 -12.47 -0.66 2.49
C ALA A 207 -13.75 0.15 2.20
N ASN A 208 -13.58 1.27 1.49
CA ASN A 208 -14.69 1.94 0.82
C ASN A 208 -15.08 1.19 -0.45
N ARG A 209 -14.08 0.59 -1.13
CA ARG A 209 -14.24 -0.19 -2.35
C ARG A 209 -13.24 -1.34 -2.39
N VAL A 210 -13.68 -2.47 -2.93
CA VAL A 210 -12.84 -3.65 -3.16
C VAL A 210 -12.74 -3.87 -4.67
N CYS A 211 -11.51 -4.09 -5.16
CA CYS A 211 -11.24 -4.43 -6.55
C CYS A 211 -10.69 -5.86 -6.61
N PHE A 212 -11.39 -6.73 -7.31
CA PHE A 212 -10.92 -8.10 -7.56
C PHE A 212 -10.10 -8.12 -8.86
N LEU A 213 -8.80 -8.40 -8.71
CA LEU A 213 -7.88 -8.57 -9.83
C LEU A 213 -7.77 -10.04 -10.21
N ASP A 214 -7.99 -10.33 -11.49
CA ASP A 214 -7.80 -11.67 -12.06
C ASP A 214 -7.13 -11.54 -13.43
N GLU A 215 -6.09 -12.33 -13.67
CA GLU A 215 -5.33 -12.37 -14.93
C GLU A 215 -4.93 -10.99 -15.51
N GLY A 216 -4.56 -10.06 -14.63
CA GLY A 216 -4.05 -8.75 -15.02
C GLY A 216 -5.11 -7.69 -15.35
N VAL A 217 -6.38 -7.93 -15.02
CA VAL A 217 -7.47 -6.95 -15.15
C VAL A 217 -8.22 -6.80 -13.84
N ILE A 218 -8.84 -5.64 -13.61
CA ILE A 218 -9.85 -5.49 -12.57
C ILE A 218 -11.14 -6.10 -13.13
N LEU A 219 -11.43 -7.32 -12.69
CA LEU A 219 -12.58 -8.07 -13.21
C LEU A 219 -13.89 -7.61 -12.58
N GLU A 220 -13.84 -7.25 -11.29
CA GLU A 220 -14.99 -6.75 -10.55
C GLU A 220 -14.56 -5.73 -9.52
N GLU A 221 -15.34 -4.66 -9.36
CA GLU A 221 -15.15 -3.69 -8.30
C GLU A 221 -16.49 -3.24 -7.71
N GLY A 222 -16.48 -2.91 -6.42
CA GLY A 222 -17.69 -2.46 -5.75
C GLY A 222 -17.51 -2.28 -4.24
N PRO A 223 -18.56 -1.86 -3.54
CA PRO A 223 -18.57 -1.82 -2.09
C PRO A 223 -18.28 -3.21 -1.49
N PRO A 224 -17.62 -3.28 -0.31
CA PRO A 224 -17.32 -4.56 0.34
C PRO A 224 -18.54 -5.49 0.48
N ALA A 225 -19.69 -4.94 0.89
CA ALA A 225 -20.92 -5.72 1.04
C ALA A 225 -21.32 -6.46 -0.24
N GLN A 226 -21.18 -5.81 -1.41
CA GLN A 226 -21.51 -6.44 -2.70
C GLN A 226 -20.46 -7.50 -3.07
N ILE A 227 -19.17 -7.15 -3.00
CA ILE A 227 -18.10 -8.07 -3.43
C ILE A 227 -18.07 -9.34 -2.57
N PHE A 228 -18.20 -9.21 -1.23
CA PHE A 228 -18.08 -10.35 -0.33
C PHE A 228 -19.37 -11.16 -0.15
N SER A 229 -20.56 -10.58 -0.39
CA SER A 229 -21.84 -11.26 -0.15
C SER A 229 -22.58 -11.60 -1.44
N GLU A 230 -22.49 -10.76 -2.47
CA GLU A 230 -23.24 -10.90 -3.72
C GLU A 230 -22.35 -10.59 -4.94
N PRO A 231 -21.20 -11.28 -5.09
CA PRO A 231 -20.33 -11.06 -6.23
C PRO A 231 -21.06 -11.40 -7.55
N ARG A 232 -20.84 -10.58 -8.58
CA ARG A 232 -21.53 -10.73 -9.87
C ARG A 232 -20.78 -11.70 -10.77
N GLU A 233 -19.44 -11.60 -10.78
CA GLU A 233 -18.58 -12.37 -11.65
C GLU A 233 -18.34 -13.79 -11.10
N GLU A 234 -18.47 -14.81 -11.94
CA GLU A 234 -18.27 -16.21 -11.56
C GLU A 234 -16.84 -16.50 -11.03
N ARG A 235 -15.85 -15.77 -11.54
CA ARG A 235 -14.47 -15.89 -11.08
C ARG A 235 -14.31 -15.34 -9.67
N THR A 236 -14.98 -14.21 -9.34
CA THR A 236 -15.02 -13.63 -8.00
C THR A 236 -15.66 -14.59 -7.02
N LYS A 237 -16.83 -15.18 -7.37
CA LYS A 237 -17.53 -16.18 -6.55
C LYS A 237 -16.65 -17.37 -6.22
N ARG A 238 -16.00 -17.95 -7.24
CA ARG A 238 -15.10 -19.10 -7.05
C ARG A 238 -13.87 -18.75 -6.21
N PHE A 239 -13.32 -17.56 -6.36
CA PHE A 239 -12.20 -17.09 -5.54
C PHE A 239 -12.63 -16.98 -4.08
N LEU A 240 -13.72 -16.30 -3.79
CA LEU A 240 -14.23 -16.11 -2.43
C LEU A 240 -14.65 -17.43 -1.78
N GLN A 241 -15.29 -18.34 -2.54
CA GLN A 241 -15.66 -19.65 -2.02
C GLN A 241 -14.44 -20.43 -1.52
N ARG A 242 -13.31 -20.40 -2.25
CA ARG A 242 -12.07 -21.03 -1.81
C ARG A 242 -11.51 -20.42 -0.52
N ILE A 243 -11.70 -19.11 -0.32
CA ILE A 243 -11.29 -18.41 0.91
C ILE A 243 -12.16 -18.86 2.09
N VAL A 244 -13.48 -18.97 1.88
CA VAL A 244 -14.44 -19.50 2.89
C VAL A 244 -14.09 -20.94 3.24
N ASP A 245 -13.88 -21.80 2.25
CA ASP A 245 -13.55 -23.21 2.43
C ASP A 245 -12.22 -23.39 3.19
N ALA A 246 -11.31 -22.43 3.08
CA ALA A 246 -10.04 -22.38 3.81
C ALA A 246 -10.16 -21.74 5.22
N GLY A 247 -11.36 -21.31 5.64
CA GLY A 247 -11.59 -20.68 6.94
C GLY A 247 -10.95 -19.30 7.10
N ARG A 248 -10.81 -18.55 6.00
CA ARG A 248 -10.15 -17.23 5.97
C ARG A 248 -11.10 -16.05 5.70
N LEU A 249 -12.41 -16.27 5.86
CA LEU A 249 -13.44 -15.23 5.72
C LEU A 249 -14.40 -15.30 6.90
#